data_db79dbc4e834cdeef5b84c70fc54e189
#
_entry.id   db79dbc4e834cdeef5b84c70fc54e189
#
_cell.length_a   1.000
_cell.length_b   1.000
_cell.length_c   1.000
_cell.angle_alpha   90.00
_cell.angle_beta   90.00
_cell.angle_gamma   90.00
#
_symmetry.space_group_name_H-M   'P 1'
#
loop_
_entity.id
_entity.type
_entity.pdbx_description
1 polymer ?
#
loop_
_entity_poly.entity_id
_entity_poly.type
_entity_poly.pdbx_seq_one_letter_code
_entity_poly.pdbx_strand_id
1 'polypeptide(L)'
;MAKKTKTPAVPHTPSVSIVVPLLNEAESIPELAASIRATLGRMRTPYEMIFVDDGSTDGSFDVLADLHAKLPETVRVVRFRRNFGKSAALSAGFKEARGEYIITMDADLQDDPAEIPALLEMLGTDYDLISGWKKKRHDSPIFTLPSRLANAVTRILTGVSIHDMNCGLKAYRNIVAHELKIYGDLYRYIPLIAAQEGFRVGEKVVRHHPRKYGHSKYTVGKFYRGFLDLVTILFTAKYIRRPLHLFGIWGLLSLLIGAVIDGWLIVQRILGEISLSNRPLFLVGFLFIIIGVQFISLGLLGEMISRNERNEATYSIRERLK
;
A
#
# COMPACT_ATOMS: atom_id res chain seq x y z
N MET A 1 -56.71 -4.12 20.05
CA MET A 1 -55.61 -4.09 19.08
C MET A 1 -54.32 -3.66 19.80
N ALA A 2 -53.47 -4.61 20.20
CA ALA A 2 -52.22 -4.33 20.91
C ALA A 2 -51.12 -3.99 19.89
N LYS A 3 -50.59 -2.75 19.98
CA LYS A 3 -49.38 -2.35 19.24
C LYS A 3 -48.20 -3.20 19.71
N LYS A 4 -47.69 -4.08 18.84
CA LYS A 4 -46.39 -4.69 19.03
C LYS A 4 -45.31 -3.61 18.97
N THR A 5 -44.81 -3.21 20.12
CA THR A 5 -43.59 -2.42 20.25
C THR A 5 -42.44 -3.27 19.70
N LYS A 6 -41.89 -2.86 18.54
CA LYS A 6 -40.60 -3.39 18.06
C LYS A 6 -39.55 -2.97 19.07
N THR A 7 -39.01 -3.93 19.81
CA THR A 7 -37.78 -3.76 20.61
C THR A 7 -36.69 -3.24 19.65
N PRO A 8 -35.99 -2.14 19.97
CA PRO A 8 -34.87 -1.70 19.13
C PRO A 8 -33.82 -2.80 19.13
N ALA A 9 -33.44 -3.25 17.94
CA ALA A 9 -32.32 -4.18 17.76
C ALA A 9 -31.08 -3.54 18.37
N VAL A 10 -30.46 -4.22 19.34
CA VAL A 10 -29.15 -3.86 19.86
C VAL A 10 -28.21 -3.86 18.64
N PRO A 11 -27.48 -2.77 18.36
CA PRO A 11 -26.56 -2.75 17.23
C PRO A 11 -25.47 -3.82 17.49
N HIS A 12 -25.54 -4.96 16.80
CA HIS A 12 -24.51 -5.98 16.85
C HIS A 12 -23.24 -5.38 16.28
N THR A 13 -22.27 -5.08 17.14
CA THR A 13 -20.93 -4.68 16.68
C THR A 13 -20.37 -5.86 15.87
N PRO A 14 -20.01 -5.67 14.59
CA PRO A 14 -19.46 -6.77 13.80
C PRO A 14 -18.13 -7.22 14.41
N SER A 15 -17.87 -8.52 14.37
CA SER A 15 -16.55 -9.05 14.75
C SER A 15 -15.56 -8.92 13.60
N VAL A 16 -16.03 -8.96 12.36
CA VAL A 16 -15.20 -8.89 11.15
C VAL A 16 -15.75 -7.86 10.18
N SER A 17 -14.88 -6.96 9.70
CA SER A 17 -15.16 -6.03 8.61
C SER A 17 -14.41 -6.45 7.35
N ILE A 18 -15.14 -6.67 6.26
CA ILE A 18 -14.54 -6.96 4.96
C ILE A 18 -14.48 -5.68 4.15
N VAL A 19 -13.28 -5.18 3.84
CA VAL A 19 -13.06 -3.96 3.05
C VAL A 19 -12.70 -4.34 1.63
N VAL A 20 -13.52 -3.93 0.68
CA VAL A 20 -13.37 -4.23 -0.74
C VAL A 20 -13.26 -2.93 -1.54
N PRO A 21 -12.03 -2.47 -1.87
CA PRO A 21 -11.85 -1.38 -2.80
C PRO A 21 -12.15 -1.85 -4.22
N LEU A 22 -12.85 -1.03 -5.02
CA LEU A 22 -13.21 -1.39 -6.39
C LEU A 22 -13.21 -0.19 -7.34
N LEU A 23 -13.02 -0.48 -8.62
CA LEU A 23 -13.14 0.47 -9.73
C LEU A 23 -13.56 -0.29 -10.99
N ASN A 24 -14.78 -0.05 -11.48
CA ASN A 24 -15.35 -0.71 -12.68
C ASN A 24 -15.33 -2.24 -12.56
N GLU A 25 -16.13 -2.75 -11.62
CA GLU A 25 -16.23 -4.17 -11.26
C GLU A 25 -17.70 -4.62 -11.11
N ALA A 26 -18.62 -4.00 -11.89
CA ALA A 26 -20.06 -4.25 -11.76
C ALA A 26 -20.45 -5.74 -11.85
N GLU A 27 -19.76 -6.52 -12.71
CA GLU A 27 -20.07 -7.93 -12.95
C GLU A 27 -19.63 -8.85 -11.81
N SER A 28 -18.55 -8.50 -11.09
CA SER A 28 -17.96 -9.35 -10.05
C SER A 28 -18.58 -9.17 -8.66
N ILE A 29 -19.12 -7.97 -8.38
CA ILE A 29 -19.66 -7.59 -7.06
C ILE A 29 -20.70 -8.58 -6.51
N PRO A 30 -21.74 -9.02 -7.28
CA PRO A 30 -22.77 -9.89 -6.73
C PRO A 30 -22.22 -11.26 -6.33
N GLU A 31 -21.33 -11.84 -7.14
CA GLU A 31 -20.70 -13.14 -6.88
C GLU A 31 -19.75 -13.06 -5.67
N LEU A 32 -18.95 -11.99 -5.57
CA LEU A 32 -18.05 -11.76 -4.45
C LEU A 32 -18.84 -11.64 -3.14
N ALA A 33 -19.89 -10.81 -3.12
CA ALA A 33 -20.72 -10.62 -1.94
C ALA A 33 -21.39 -11.93 -1.49
N ALA A 34 -21.88 -12.73 -2.46
CA ALA A 34 -22.45 -14.05 -2.17
C ALA A 34 -21.41 -15.01 -1.56
N SER A 35 -20.19 -15.03 -2.10
CA SER A 35 -19.10 -15.89 -1.61
C SER A 35 -18.64 -15.50 -0.19
N ILE A 36 -18.47 -14.20 0.07
CA ILE A 36 -18.15 -13.69 1.42
C ILE A 36 -19.24 -14.09 2.40
N ARG A 37 -20.50 -13.84 2.03
CA ARG A 37 -21.67 -14.19 2.85
C ARG A 37 -21.72 -15.67 3.16
N ALA A 38 -21.48 -16.54 2.18
CA ALA A 38 -21.46 -17.99 2.37
C ALA A 38 -20.35 -18.42 3.34
N THR A 39 -19.17 -17.82 3.25
CA THR A 39 -18.04 -18.16 4.14
C THR A 39 -18.27 -17.71 5.56
N LEU A 40 -18.63 -16.46 5.79
CA LEU A 40 -18.83 -15.90 7.13
C LEU A 40 -20.12 -16.42 7.78
N GLY A 41 -21.15 -16.73 6.98
CA GLY A 41 -22.37 -17.39 7.45
C GLY A 41 -22.12 -18.77 8.05
N ARG A 42 -21.21 -19.56 7.44
CA ARG A 42 -20.78 -20.86 8.02
C ARG A 42 -20.05 -20.70 9.35
N MET A 43 -19.28 -19.64 9.52
CA MET A 43 -18.59 -19.33 10.76
C MET A 43 -19.52 -18.83 11.87
N ARG A 44 -20.76 -18.45 11.55
CA ARG A 44 -21.72 -17.80 12.46
C ARG A 44 -21.14 -16.53 13.13
N THR A 45 -20.21 -15.86 12.45
CA THR A 45 -19.51 -14.67 12.94
C THR A 45 -20.27 -13.42 12.47
N PRO A 46 -20.63 -12.48 13.36
CA PRO A 46 -21.17 -11.19 12.96
C PRO A 46 -20.17 -10.42 12.09
N TYR A 47 -20.61 -9.91 10.94
CA TYR A 47 -19.72 -9.25 9.98
C TYR A 47 -20.40 -8.08 9.27
N GLU A 48 -19.59 -7.22 8.69
CA GLU A 48 -19.99 -6.20 7.72
C GLU A 48 -19.12 -6.27 6.48
N MET A 49 -19.68 -5.87 5.34
CA MET A 49 -18.97 -5.69 4.08
C MET A 49 -18.97 -4.20 3.74
N ILE A 50 -17.79 -3.63 3.52
CA ILE A 50 -17.58 -2.22 3.21
C ILE A 50 -17.00 -2.14 1.81
N PHE A 51 -17.84 -1.80 0.86
CA PHE A 51 -17.42 -1.58 -0.52
C PHE A 51 -17.03 -0.12 -0.71
N VAL A 52 -15.82 0.11 -1.23
CA VAL A 52 -15.35 1.46 -1.51
C VAL A 52 -15.19 1.62 -3.02
N ASP A 53 -16.15 2.30 -3.63
CA ASP A 53 -16.17 2.62 -5.06
C ASP A 53 -15.26 3.81 -5.34
N ASP A 54 -14.14 3.58 -5.99
CA ASP A 54 -13.13 4.58 -6.34
C ASP A 54 -13.52 5.37 -7.61
N GLY A 55 -14.78 5.77 -7.71
CA GLY A 55 -15.30 6.61 -8.80
C GLY A 55 -15.58 5.83 -10.09
N SER A 56 -16.20 4.67 -10.00
CA SER A 56 -16.58 3.84 -11.15
C SER A 56 -17.54 4.54 -12.11
N THR A 57 -17.47 4.12 -13.38
CA THR A 57 -18.27 4.67 -14.50
C THR A 57 -19.06 3.59 -15.25
N ASP A 58 -19.00 2.32 -14.80
CA ASP A 58 -19.60 1.13 -15.47
C ASP A 58 -20.91 0.64 -14.83
N GLY A 59 -21.50 1.41 -13.92
CA GLY A 59 -22.69 0.96 -13.19
C GLY A 59 -22.38 0.18 -11.90
N SER A 60 -21.12 0.04 -11.49
CA SER A 60 -20.75 -0.63 -10.23
C SER A 60 -21.49 -0.05 -9.02
N PHE A 61 -21.67 1.27 -8.97
CA PHE A 61 -22.37 1.90 -7.86
C PHE A 61 -23.85 1.51 -7.79
N ASP A 62 -24.52 1.37 -8.93
CA ASP A 62 -25.94 0.99 -8.95
C ASP A 62 -26.12 -0.43 -8.42
N VAL A 63 -25.19 -1.35 -8.79
CA VAL A 63 -25.16 -2.72 -8.25
C VAL A 63 -24.92 -2.72 -6.74
N LEU A 64 -24.04 -1.84 -6.24
CA LEU A 64 -23.76 -1.69 -4.81
C LEU A 64 -24.95 -1.09 -4.05
N ALA A 65 -25.64 -0.12 -4.63
CA ALA A 65 -26.84 0.47 -4.03
C ALA A 65 -27.98 -0.57 -3.90
N ASP A 66 -28.18 -1.38 -4.91
CA ASP A 66 -29.13 -2.50 -4.87
C ASP A 66 -28.74 -3.55 -3.83
N LEU A 67 -27.45 -3.86 -3.71
CA LEU A 67 -26.93 -4.81 -2.72
C LEU A 67 -27.14 -4.27 -1.30
N HIS A 68 -26.85 -2.99 -1.07
CA HIS A 68 -27.09 -2.32 0.20
C HIS A 68 -28.59 -2.31 0.55
N ALA A 69 -29.46 -1.98 -0.40
CA ALA A 69 -30.91 -1.98 -0.17
C ALA A 69 -31.42 -3.37 0.25
N LYS A 70 -30.83 -4.45 -0.26
CA LYS A 70 -31.18 -5.84 0.11
C LYS A 70 -30.58 -6.27 1.45
N LEU A 71 -29.45 -5.72 1.85
CA LEU A 71 -28.68 -6.11 3.04
C LEU A 71 -28.18 -4.89 3.84
N PRO A 72 -29.07 -3.99 4.29
CA PRO A 72 -28.68 -2.69 4.89
C PRO A 72 -27.89 -2.85 6.19
N GLU A 73 -28.12 -3.92 6.95
CA GLU A 73 -27.43 -4.20 8.22
C GLU A 73 -25.99 -4.72 8.02
N THR A 74 -25.67 -5.21 6.82
CA THR A 74 -24.43 -5.96 6.56
C THR A 74 -23.55 -5.26 5.53
N VAL A 75 -24.16 -4.58 4.54
CA VAL A 75 -23.45 -3.93 3.43
C VAL A 75 -23.41 -2.43 3.64
N ARG A 76 -22.23 -1.87 3.56
CA ARG A 76 -21.99 -0.42 3.58
C ARG A 76 -21.23 -0.02 2.32
N VAL A 77 -21.54 1.15 1.78
CA VAL A 77 -20.94 1.64 0.54
C VAL A 77 -20.41 3.04 0.74
N VAL A 78 -19.17 3.24 0.30
CA VAL A 78 -18.53 4.55 0.20
C VAL A 78 -18.21 4.80 -1.26
N ARG A 79 -18.71 5.92 -1.83
CA ARG A 79 -18.43 6.29 -3.22
C ARG A 79 -17.58 7.54 -3.28
N PHE A 80 -16.49 7.49 -4.02
CA PHE A 80 -15.66 8.65 -4.30
C PHE A 80 -16.22 9.48 -5.46
N ARG A 81 -15.90 10.75 -5.50
CA ARG A 81 -16.31 11.65 -6.60
C ARG A 81 -15.57 11.38 -7.90
N ARG A 82 -14.35 10.85 -7.82
CA ARG A 82 -13.47 10.43 -8.92
C ARG A 82 -12.49 9.39 -8.41
N ASN A 83 -11.72 8.81 -9.30
CA ASN A 83 -10.62 7.92 -8.93
C ASN A 83 -9.54 8.67 -8.12
N PHE A 84 -9.27 8.19 -6.91
CA PHE A 84 -8.21 8.62 -6.01
C PHE A 84 -7.16 7.54 -5.76
N GLY A 85 -7.39 6.32 -6.24
CA GLY A 85 -6.49 5.18 -6.15
C GLY A 85 -6.77 4.26 -4.97
N LYS A 86 -6.22 3.03 -5.07
CA LYS A 86 -6.49 1.92 -4.14
C LYS A 86 -6.11 2.24 -2.68
N SER A 87 -5.02 2.99 -2.44
CA SER A 87 -4.64 3.39 -1.08
C SER A 87 -5.69 4.27 -0.41
N ALA A 88 -6.25 5.24 -1.16
CA ALA A 88 -7.32 6.09 -0.65
C ALA A 88 -8.58 5.27 -0.34
N ALA A 89 -8.95 4.35 -1.23
CA ALA A 89 -10.10 3.48 -1.03
C ALA A 89 -9.94 2.57 0.20
N LEU A 90 -8.77 1.96 0.39
CA LEU A 90 -8.47 1.17 1.59
C LEU A 90 -8.50 2.04 2.86
N SER A 91 -7.89 3.22 2.83
CA SER A 91 -7.89 4.15 3.97
C SER A 91 -9.31 4.58 4.36
N ALA A 92 -10.19 4.83 3.37
CA ALA A 92 -11.60 5.12 3.63
C ALA A 92 -12.33 3.91 4.23
N GLY A 93 -12.09 2.72 3.68
CA GLY A 93 -12.66 1.48 4.19
C GLY A 93 -12.21 1.17 5.63
N PHE A 94 -10.95 1.37 5.96
CA PHE A 94 -10.42 1.21 7.32
C PHE A 94 -11.10 2.16 8.31
N LYS A 95 -11.32 3.42 7.94
CA LYS A 95 -12.04 4.39 8.80
C LYS A 95 -13.50 4.04 9.05
N GLU A 96 -14.14 3.34 8.13
CA GLU A 96 -15.53 2.89 8.25
C GLU A 96 -15.64 1.54 8.98
N ALA A 97 -14.56 0.76 9.06
CA ALA A 97 -14.55 -0.57 9.65
C ALA A 97 -14.74 -0.51 11.18
N ARG A 98 -15.66 -1.33 11.70
CA ARG A 98 -16.03 -1.41 13.11
C ARG A 98 -15.67 -2.76 13.75
N GLY A 99 -15.32 -3.74 12.93
CA GLY A 99 -14.98 -5.09 13.40
C GLY A 99 -13.68 -5.12 14.18
N GLU A 100 -13.55 -6.08 15.08
CA GLU A 100 -12.30 -6.37 15.79
C GLU A 100 -11.19 -6.79 14.83
N TYR A 101 -11.59 -7.51 13.77
CA TYR A 101 -10.72 -7.93 12.68
C TYR A 101 -11.18 -7.31 11.38
N ILE A 102 -10.21 -6.90 10.56
CA ILE A 102 -10.47 -6.33 9.25
C ILE A 102 -9.82 -7.22 8.21
N ILE A 103 -10.56 -7.54 7.15
CA ILE A 103 -10.06 -8.28 5.99
C ILE A 103 -10.13 -7.35 4.79
N THR A 104 -9.03 -7.22 4.06
CA THR A 104 -9.07 -6.62 2.72
C THR A 104 -9.06 -7.69 1.66
N MET A 105 -9.75 -7.47 0.55
CA MET A 105 -9.68 -8.31 -0.64
C MET A 105 -10.05 -7.52 -1.89
N ASP A 106 -9.56 -7.98 -3.05
CA ASP A 106 -9.85 -7.35 -4.32
C ASP A 106 -11.22 -7.79 -4.86
N ALA A 107 -11.88 -6.91 -5.64
CA ALA A 107 -13.22 -7.19 -6.16
C ALA A 107 -13.24 -8.14 -7.37
N ASP A 108 -12.09 -8.47 -7.96
CA ASP A 108 -11.94 -9.18 -9.23
C ASP A 108 -12.08 -10.72 -9.16
N LEU A 109 -12.55 -11.26 -8.02
CA LEU A 109 -12.73 -12.69 -7.75
C LEU A 109 -11.47 -13.54 -7.82
N GLN A 110 -10.27 -12.93 -7.81
CA GLN A 110 -9.01 -13.67 -7.77
C GLN A 110 -8.65 -14.16 -6.37
N ASP A 111 -9.09 -13.46 -5.34
CA ASP A 111 -8.91 -13.84 -3.93
C ASP A 111 -10.09 -14.74 -3.48
N ASP A 112 -9.79 -15.84 -2.78
CA ASP A 112 -10.80 -16.79 -2.30
C ASP A 112 -11.28 -16.43 -0.88
N PRO A 113 -12.56 -16.03 -0.70
CA PRO A 113 -13.10 -15.79 0.64
C PRO A 113 -13.03 -16.99 1.58
N ALA A 114 -12.92 -18.22 1.06
CA ALA A 114 -12.77 -19.43 1.87
C ALA A 114 -11.46 -19.46 2.70
N GLU A 115 -10.50 -18.60 2.38
CA GLU A 115 -9.25 -18.46 3.16
C GLU A 115 -9.41 -17.61 4.43
N ILE A 116 -10.52 -16.83 4.56
CA ILE A 116 -10.77 -15.92 5.68
C ILE A 116 -10.68 -16.61 7.05
N PRO A 117 -11.33 -17.78 7.28
CA PRO A 117 -11.28 -18.44 8.60
C PRO A 117 -9.85 -18.70 9.07
N ALA A 118 -9.01 -19.21 8.19
CA ALA A 118 -7.63 -19.57 8.53
C ALA A 118 -6.72 -18.32 8.71
N LEU A 119 -7.05 -17.21 8.05
CA LEU A 119 -6.36 -15.93 8.31
C LEU A 119 -6.73 -15.36 9.69
N LEU A 120 -8.01 -15.45 10.06
CA LEU A 120 -8.49 -14.99 11.38
C LEU A 120 -7.93 -15.84 12.53
N GLU A 121 -7.79 -17.14 12.34
CA GLU A 121 -7.17 -18.05 13.32
C GLU A 121 -5.72 -17.63 13.62
N MET A 122 -4.93 -17.33 12.58
CA MET A 122 -3.54 -16.88 12.76
C MET A 122 -3.45 -15.50 13.43
N LEU A 123 -4.39 -14.58 13.17
CA LEU A 123 -4.44 -13.27 13.85
C LEU A 123 -4.74 -13.41 15.35
N GLY A 124 -5.52 -14.43 15.73
CA GLY A 124 -5.90 -14.65 17.13
C GLY A 124 -4.73 -15.00 18.04
N THR A 125 -3.63 -15.54 17.49
CA THR A 125 -2.52 -16.12 18.28
C THR A 125 -1.27 -15.24 18.26
N ASP A 126 -0.61 -15.10 17.11
CA ASP A 126 0.78 -14.64 17.09
C ASP A 126 1.02 -13.35 16.29
N TYR A 127 0.05 -12.93 15.48
CA TYR A 127 0.23 -11.85 14.53
C TYR A 127 -0.80 -10.74 14.68
N ASP A 128 -0.43 -9.54 14.28
CA ASP A 128 -1.29 -8.36 14.25
C ASP A 128 -1.76 -8.05 12.81
N LEU A 129 -0.98 -8.55 11.81
CA LEU A 129 -1.31 -8.52 10.39
C LEU A 129 -0.86 -9.82 9.72
N ILE A 130 -1.74 -10.42 8.89
CA ILE A 130 -1.42 -11.55 8.04
C ILE A 130 -1.60 -11.14 6.58
N SER A 131 -0.57 -11.33 5.75
CA SER A 131 -0.64 -11.16 4.29
C SER A 131 -0.85 -12.50 3.61
N GLY A 132 -1.72 -12.55 2.62
CA GLY A 132 -1.80 -13.72 1.75
C GLY A 132 -0.53 -13.85 0.88
N TRP A 133 -0.11 -15.09 0.61
CA TRP A 133 0.96 -15.40 -0.32
C TRP A 133 0.42 -16.23 -1.48
N LYS A 134 0.34 -15.63 -2.66
CA LYS A 134 -0.06 -16.27 -3.92
C LYS A 134 1.12 -17.10 -4.48
N LYS A 135 1.39 -18.28 -3.87
CA LYS A 135 2.54 -19.12 -4.22
C LYS A 135 2.45 -19.65 -5.66
N LYS A 136 1.25 -20.04 -6.11
CA LYS A 136 0.96 -20.41 -7.50
C LYS A 136 0.21 -19.25 -8.15
N ARG A 137 0.91 -18.43 -8.94
CA ARG A 137 0.30 -17.36 -9.73
C ARG A 137 0.00 -17.89 -11.13
N HIS A 138 -1.20 -17.58 -11.61
CA HIS A 138 -1.62 -17.85 -12.99
C HIS A 138 -1.23 -16.73 -13.96
N ASP A 139 -0.46 -15.72 -13.48
CA ASP A 139 0.02 -14.60 -14.27
C ASP A 139 1.22 -14.98 -15.14
N SER A 140 1.38 -14.28 -16.28
CA SER A 140 2.51 -14.49 -17.20
C SER A 140 3.88 -14.34 -16.49
N PRO A 141 4.90 -15.18 -16.80
CA PRO A 141 6.24 -15.11 -16.23
C PRO A 141 6.91 -13.74 -16.35
N ILE A 142 6.61 -12.99 -17.42
CA ILE A 142 7.15 -11.65 -17.68
C ILE A 142 6.76 -10.67 -16.55
N PHE A 143 5.64 -10.89 -15.87
CA PHE A 143 5.17 -10.03 -14.79
C PHE A 143 5.53 -10.54 -13.39
N THR A 144 5.76 -11.85 -13.26
CA THR A 144 6.06 -12.44 -11.96
C THR A 144 7.54 -12.29 -11.57
N LEU A 145 8.47 -12.30 -12.55
CA LEU A 145 9.91 -12.23 -12.29
C LEU A 145 10.35 -10.88 -11.68
N PRO A 146 9.96 -9.70 -12.24
CA PRO A 146 10.28 -8.42 -11.62
C PRO A 146 9.67 -8.26 -10.22
N SER A 147 8.43 -8.73 -10.02
CA SER A 147 7.77 -8.70 -8.73
C SER A 147 8.48 -9.56 -7.68
N ARG A 148 8.95 -10.76 -8.05
CA ARG A 148 9.74 -11.63 -7.16
C ARG A 148 11.06 -11.00 -6.77
N LEU A 149 11.77 -10.39 -7.73
CA LEU A 149 13.02 -9.68 -7.47
C LEU A 149 12.79 -8.51 -6.52
N ALA A 150 11.75 -7.67 -6.77
CA ALA A 150 11.40 -6.58 -5.92
C ALA A 150 11.09 -7.04 -4.49
N ASN A 151 10.29 -8.09 -4.32
CA ASN A 151 9.97 -8.64 -3.01
C ASN A 151 11.22 -9.22 -2.32
N ALA A 152 12.11 -9.90 -3.04
CA ALA A 152 13.36 -10.43 -2.48
C ALA A 152 14.29 -9.30 -1.99
N VAL A 153 14.46 -8.26 -2.80
CA VAL A 153 15.24 -7.07 -2.42
C VAL A 153 14.64 -6.37 -1.21
N THR A 154 13.32 -6.16 -1.19
CA THR A 154 12.63 -5.57 -0.04
C THR A 154 12.86 -6.39 1.23
N ARG A 155 12.73 -7.71 1.15
CA ARG A 155 12.96 -8.61 2.28
C ARG A 155 14.39 -8.52 2.83
N ILE A 156 15.41 -8.52 1.94
CA ILE A 156 16.82 -8.41 2.33
C ILE A 156 17.11 -7.07 3.00
N LEU A 157 16.56 -5.97 2.46
CA LEU A 157 16.85 -4.62 2.97
C LEU A 157 16.08 -4.25 4.24
N THR A 158 14.91 -4.85 4.45
CA THR A 158 14.02 -4.48 5.56
C THR A 158 13.99 -5.52 6.68
N GLY A 159 14.48 -6.74 6.43
CA GLY A 159 14.41 -7.85 7.38
C GLY A 159 13.00 -8.44 7.54
N VAL A 160 11.99 -7.93 6.82
CA VAL A 160 10.60 -8.42 6.90
C VAL A 160 10.44 -9.65 6.02
N SER A 161 10.16 -10.81 6.63
CA SER A 161 10.09 -12.11 5.94
C SER A 161 8.75 -12.35 5.25
N ILE A 162 8.41 -11.53 4.24
CA ILE A 162 7.18 -11.63 3.44
C ILE A 162 7.55 -11.89 1.97
N HIS A 163 6.91 -12.89 1.35
CA HIS A 163 7.14 -13.27 -0.05
C HIS A 163 6.26 -12.50 -1.02
N ASP A 164 5.04 -12.13 -0.62
CA ASP A 164 4.09 -11.41 -1.47
C ASP A 164 3.56 -10.15 -0.78
N MET A 165 4.27 -9.04 -0.98
CA MET A 165 3.87 -7.73 -0.41
C MET A 165 2.55 -7.22 -1.00
N ASN A 166 2.24 -7.56 -2.27
CA ASN A 166 1.14 -6.97 -3.04
C ASN A 166 -0.12 -7.86 -3.08
N CYS A 167 -0.24 -8.89 -2.25
CA CYS A 167 -1.48 -9.65 -2.17
C CYS A 167 -2.64 -8.76 -1.71
N GLY A 168 -3.82 -8.82 -2.37
CA GLY A 168 -5.02 -8.07 -1.97
C GLY A 168 -5.63 -8.61 -0.69
N LEU A 169 -5.61 -9.93 -0.53
CA LEU A 169 -6.13 -10.62 0.64
C LEU A 169 -5.19 -10.48 1.83
N LYS A 170 -5.60 -9.68 2.80
CA LYS A 170 -4.90 -9.48 4.06
C LYS A 170 -5.88 -9.42 5.23
N ALA A 171 -5.42 -9.85 6.39
CA ALA A 171 -6.16 -9.78 7.63
C ALA A 171 -5.42 -8.90 8.64
N TYR A 172 -6.15 -8.07 9.37
CA TYR A 172 -5.62 -7.09 10.31
C TYR A 172 -6.38 -7.14 11.63
N ARG A 173 -5.71 -6.92 12.74
CA ARG A 173 -6.39 -6.39 13.92
C ARG A 173 -6.85 -4.97 13.65
N ASN A 174 -7.98 -4.58 14.19
CA ASN A 174 -8.56 -3.25 13.98
C ASN A 174 -7.55 -2.11 14.24
N ILE A 175 -6.79 -2.20 15.33
CA ILE A 175 -5.78 -1.19 15.68
C ILE A 175 -4.75 -0.98 14.56
N VAL A 176 -4.29 -2.07 13.93
CA VAL A 176 -3.32 -1.98 12.83
C VAL A 176 -3.88 -1.16 11.68
N ALA A 177 -5.10 -1.49 11.21
CA ALA A 177 -5.72 -0.83 10.08
C ALA A 177 -5.98 0.68 10.33
N HIS A 178 -6.31 1.05 11.58
CA HIS A 178 -6.57 2.44 11.95
C HIS A 178 -5.30 3.28 12.14
N GLU A 179 -4.20 2.66 12.55
CA GLU A 179 -2.91 3.34 12.71
C GLU A 179 -2.12 3.47 11.42
N LEU A 180 -2.37 2.57 10.43
CA LEU A 180 -1.69 2.61 9.15
C LEU A 180 -2.03 3.87 8.34
N LYS A 181 -1.02 4.63 7.99
CA LYS A 181 -1.12 5.79 7.09
C LYS A 181 -0.69 5.38 5.69
N ILE A 182 -1.67 5.07 4.83
CA ILE A 182 -1.44 4.64 3.46
C ILE A 182 -1.90 5.71 2.48
N TYR A 183 -1.02 6.08 1.55
CA TYR A 183 -1.28 7.04 0.47
C TYR A 183 -0.54 6.64 -0.80
N GLY A 184 -0.86 7.23 -1.95
CA GLY A 184 -0.23 6.89 -3.23
C GLY A 184 -0.28 5.39 -3.52
N ASP A 185 0.84 4.76 -3.83
CA ASP A 185 0.96 3.32 -4.09
C ASP A 185 1.39 2.49 -2.88
N LEU A 186 1.36 3.06 -1.66
CA LEU A 186 1.79 2.40 -0.43
C LEU A 186 0.93 1.19 -0.02
N TYR A 187 -0.27 1.01 -0.59
CA TYR A 187 -1.09 -0.18 -0.37
C TYR A 187 -0.33 -1.49 -0.65
N ARG A 188 0.67 -1.45 -1.53
CA ARG A 188 1.52 -2.60 -1.87
C ARG A 188 2.45 -2.99 -0.72
N TYR A 189 2.80 -2.03 0.14
CA TYR A 189 3.79 -2.17 1.20
C TYR A 189 3.19 -2.17 2.60
N ILE A 190 1.89 -2.34 2.72
CA ILE A 190 1.19 -2.40 4.00
C ILE A 190 1.89 -3.34 5.00
N PRO A 191 2.31 -4.58 4.64
CA PRO A 191 2.99 -5.46 5.59
C PRO A 191 4.32 -4.86 6.08
N LEU A 192 5.05 -4.18 5.21
CA LEU A 192 6.30 -3.52 5.59
C LEU A 192 6.06 -2.33 6.51
N ILE A 193 5.09 -1.48 6.19
CA ILE A 193 4.73 -0.31 7.01
C ILE A 193 4.28 -0.77 8.39
N ALA A 194 3.43 -1.79 8.48
CA ALA A 194 2.99 -2.36 9.75
C ALA A 194 4.18 -2.89 10.58
N ALA A 195 5.10 -3.63 9.97
CA ALA A 195 6.30 -4.11 10.65
C ALA A 195 7.20 -2.98 11.16
N GLN A 196 7.31 -1.87 10.41
CA GLN A 196 8.06 -0.67 10.83
C GLN A 196 7.41 0.09 11.99
N GLU A 197 6.07 -0.01 12.13
CA GLU A 197 5.34 0.52 13.28
C GLU A 197 5.41 -0.43 14.50
N GLY A 198 6.08 -1.59 14.37
CA GLY A 198 6.28 -2.54 15.46
C GLY A 198 5.21 -3.63 15.56
N PHE A 199 4.30 -3.73 14.60
CA PHE A 199 3.30 -4.80 14.55
C PHE A 199 3.93 -6.12 14.09
N ARG A 200 3.45 -7.23 14.63
CA ARG A 200 3.87 -8.57 14.23
C ARG A 200 3.17 -8.96 12.94
N VAL A 201 3.95 -9.13 11.88
CA VAL A 201 3.45 -9.42 10.54
C VAL A 201 3.77 -10.85 10.15
N GLY A 202 2.74 -11.59 9.71
CA GLY A 202 2.86 -12.95 9.22
C GLY A 202 2.40 -13.10 7.77
N GLU A 203 2.58 -14.30 7.24
CA GLU A 203 2.19 -14.64 5.87
C GLU A 203 1.54 -16.02 5.82
N LYS A 204 0.50 -16.17 4.99
CA LYS A 204 -0.19 -17.44 4.75
C LYS A 204 -0.31 -17.71 3.26
N VAL A 205 0.06 -18.92 2.84
CA VAL A 205 -0.22 -19.35 1.45
C VAL A 205 -1.73 -19.40 1.24
N VAL A 206 -2.20 -18.67 0.24
CA VAL A 206 -3.62 -18.59 -0.13
C VAL A 206 -3.87 -19.03 -1.56
N ARG A 207 -5.08 -19.49 -1.83
CA ARG A 207 -5.52 -19.83 -3.18
C ARG A 207 -5.68 -18.57 -4.01
N HIS A 208 -5.33 -18.67 -5.27
CA HIS A 208 -5.48 -17.60 -6.24
C HIS A 208 -6.17 -18.14 -7.47
N HIS A 209 -7.31 -17.54 -7.82
CA HIS A 209 -8.10 -17.92 -8.98
C HIS A 209 -7.73 -17.05 -10.20
N PRO A 210 -7.87 -17.60 -11.42
CA PRO A 210 -7.79 -16.77 -12.63
C PRO A 210 -8.93 -15.75 -12.62
N ARG A 211 -8.66 -14.55 -13.16
CA ARG A 211 -9.68 -13.51 -13.30
C ARG A 211 -10.85 -14.00 -14.14
N LYS A 212 -12.07 -13.84 -13.65
CA LYS A 212 -13.30 -14.31 -14.29
C LYS A 212 -13.92 -13.26 -15.20
N TYR A 213 -13.90 -11.98 -14.80
CA TYR A 213 -14.51 -10.86 -15.49
C TYR A 213 -13.48 -9.77 -15.79
N GLY A 214 -13.78 -8.96 -16.83
CA GLY A 214 -12.96 -7.80 -17.21
C GLY A 214 -11.65 -8.14 -17.91
N HIS A 215 -11.00 -7.12 -18.47
CA HIS A 215 -9.69 -7.23 -19.12
C HIS A 215 -8.59 -6.69 -18.22
N SER A 216 -7.46 -7.38 -18.22
CA SER A 216 -6.27 -6.88 -17.51
C SER A 216 -5.88 -5.52 -18.09
N LYS A 217 -5.99 -4.44 -17.32
CA LYS A 217 -5.58 -3.07 -17.68
C LYS A 217 -4.07 -2.92 -17.84
N TYR A 218 -3.36 -3.99 -18.17
CA TYR A 218 -1.91 -4.06 -18.18
C TYR A 218 -1.30 -3.85 -19.58
N THR A 219 -0.63 -2.72 -19.82
CA THR A 219 0.03 -2.33 -21.07
C THR A 219 1.57 -2.43 -20.99
N VAL A 220 2.26 -2.45 -22.15
CA VAL A 220 3.73 -2.64 -22.32
C VAL A 220 4.60 -1.60 -21.56
N GLY A 221 4.06 -0.43 -21.18
CA GLY A 221 4.76 0.56 -20.32
C GLY A 221 5.14 0.08 -18.91
N LYS A 222 4.91 -1.20 -18.60
CA LYS A 222 5.09 -1.81 -17.27
C LYS A 222 6.53 -2.12 -16.89
N PHE A 223 7.41 -2.37 -17.82
CA PHE A 223 8.81 -2.66 -17.49
C PHE A 223 9.47 -1.45 -16.83
N TYR A 224 9.23 -0.27 -17.40
CA TYR A 224 9.71 0.99 -16.84
C TYR A 224 9.04 1.31 -15.49
N ARG A 225 7.73 1.08 -15.38
CA ARG A 225 7.01 1.24 -14.11
C ARG A 225 7.50 0.25 -13.05
N GLY A 226 7.74 -1.01 -13.42
CA GLY A 226 8.28 -2.01 -12.51
C GLY A 226 9.68 -1.64 -11.97
N PHE A 227 10.52 -1.04 -12.80
CA PHE A 227 11.82 -0.50 -12.36
C PHE A 227 11.63 0.71 -11.41
N LEU A 228 10.76 1.65 -11.77
CA LEU A 228 10.43 2.79 -10.89
C LEU A 228 9.76 2.33 -9.59
N ASP A 229 8.88 1.33 -9.66
CA ASP A 229 8.30 0.71 -8.46
C ASP A 229 9.39 0.10 -7.58
N LEU A 230 10.37 -0.59 -8.16
CA LEU A 230 11.51 -1.14 -7.41
C LEU A 230 12.32 -0.02 -6.72
N VAL A 231 12.66 1.05 -7.45
CA VAL A 231 13.37 2.21 -6.89
C VAL A 231 12.53 2.85 -5.78
N THR A 232 11.24 3.02 -6.00
CA THR A 232 10.30 3.56 -5.00
C THR A 232 10.24 2.67 -3.75
N ILE A 233 10.21 1.33 -3.93
CA ILE A 233 10.25 0.37 -2.83
C ILE A 233 11.51 0.56 -1.99
N LEU A 234 12.67 0.56 -2.65
CA LEU A 234 13.97 0.69 -1.98
C LEU A 234 14.05 2.00 -1.20
N PHE A 235 13.58 3.07 -1.82
CA PHE A 235 13.56 4.39 -1.19
C PHE A 235 12.57 4.47 -0.03
N THR A 236 11.34 3.98 -0.25
CA THR A 236 10.24 4.03 0.73
C THR A 236 10.52 3.12 1.92
N ALA A 237 11.00 1.91 1.69
CA ALA A 237 11.25 0.92 2.74
C ALA A 237 12.26 1.37 3.79
N LYS A 238 13.31 2.09 3.38
CA LYS A 238 14.42 2.45 4.27
C LYS A 238 14.53 3.94 4.55
N TYR A 239 14.16 4.80 3.60
CA TYR A 239 14.53 6.21 3.60
C TYR A 239 13.36 7.19 3.65
N ILE A 240 12.09 6.73 3.51
CA ILE A 240 10.93 7.64 3.54
C ILE A 240 10.82 8.42 4.86
N ARG A 241 11.29 7.84 5.96
CA ARG A 241 11.26 8.48 7.27
C ARG A 241 12.48 9.34 7.56
N ARG A 242 13.61 9.14 6.86
CA ARG A 242 14.87 9.84 7.07
C ARG A 242 15.64 10.04 5.75
N PRO A 243 15.08 10.77 4.79
CA PRO A 243 15.74 10.98 3.49
C PRO A 243 17.07 11.70 3.62
N LEU A 244 17.23 12.55 4.64
CA LEU A 244 18.50 13.22 4.93
C LEU A 244 19.65 12.23 5.20
N HIS A 245 19.40 11.07 5.79
CA HIS A 245 20.46 10.10 6.05
C HIS A 245 21.04 9.50 4.75
N LEU A 246 20.19 9.29 3.72
CA LEU A 246 20.67 8.82 2.43
C LEU A 246 21.41 9.93 1.68
N PHE A 247 20.72 11.01 1.40
CA PHE A 247 21.25 12.10 0.59
C PHE A 247 22.37 12.86 1.31
N GLY A 248 22.28 12.99 2.64
CA GLY A 248 23.30 13.65 3.43
C GLY A 248 24.65 12.92 3.44
N ILE A 249 24.64 11.58 3.53
CA ILE A 249 25.89 10.80 3.48
C ILE A 249 26.56 10.94 2.11
N TRP A 250 25.80 10.75 1.02
CA TRP A 250 26.35 10.90 -0.34
C TRP A 250 26.74 12.35 -0.63
N GLY A 251 25.98 13.32 -0.12
CA GLY A 251 26.30 14.73 -0.24
C GLY A 251 27.59 15.11 0.48
N LEU A 252 27.76 14.65 1.71
CA LEU A 252 28.98 14.91 2.50
C LEU A 252 30.21 14.25 1.86
N LEU A 253 30.07 13.00 1.38
CA LEU A 253 31.15 12.30 0.69
C LEU A 253 31.56 13.02 -0.59
N SER A 254 30.59 13.47 -1.39
CA SER A 254 30.84 14.25 -2.60
C SER A 254 31.55 15.57 -2.30
N LEU A 255 31.08 16.31 -1.31
CA LEU A 255 31.74 17.55 -0.84
C LEU A 255 33.19 17.30 -0.44
N LEU A 256 33.44 16.24 0.31
CA LEU A 256 34.79 15.91 0.81
C LEU A 256 35.71 15.53 -0.35
N ILE A 257 35.25 14.74 -1.32
CA ILE A 257 36.01 14.41 -2.54
C ILE A 257 36.36 15.69 -3.32
N GLY A 258 35.38 16.57 -3.56
CA GLY A 258 35.61 17.83 -4.28
C GLY A 258 36.56 18.75 -3.55
N ALA A 259 36.39 18.91 -2.22
CA ALA A 259 37.30 19.73 -1.40
C ALA A 259 38.73 19.20 -1.36
N VAL A 260 38.94 17.88 -1.35
CA VAL A 260 40.27 17.27 -1.40
C VAL A 260 40.94 17.51 -2.76
N ILE A 261 40.18 17.31 -3.87
CA ILE A 261 40.71 17.54 -5.23
C ILE A 261 41.09 18.98 -5.41
N ASP A 262 40.19 19.92 -5.12
CA ASP A 262 40.42 21.34 -5.37
C ASP A 262 41.44 21.93 -4.38
N GLY A 263 41.38 21.50 -3.12
CA GLY A 263 42.34 21.89 -2.08
C GLY A 263 43.77 21.47 -2.46
N TRP A 264 43.97 20.25 -2.93
CA TRP A 264 45.25 19.75 -3.43
C TRP A 264 45.77 20.58 -4.62
N LEU A 265 44.91 20.84 -5.60
CA LEU A 265 45.28 21.67 -6.77
C LEU A 265 45.60 23.10 -6.42
N ILE A 266 44.91 23.70 -5.45
CA ILE A 266 45.16 25.04 -4.96
C ILE A 266 46.51 25.09 -4.26
N VAL A 267 46.85 24.11 -3.41
CA VAL A 267 48.15 24.02 -2.73
C VAL A 267 49.27 23.93 -3.77
N GLN A 268 49.18 23.06 -4.78
CA GLN A 268 50.17 22.95 -5.87
C GLN A 268 50.29 24.26 -6.67
N ARG A 269 49.20 24.99 -6.85
CA ARG A 269 49.25 26.29 -7.49
C ARG A 269 50.02 27.31 -6.65
N ILE A 270 49.79 27.33 -5.34
CA ILE A 270 50.50 28.23 -4.40
C ILE A 270 52.00 27.92 -4.38
N LEU A 271 52.37 26.63 -4.46
CA LEU A 271 53.80 26.22 -4.52
C LEU A 271 54.44 26.50 -5.89
N GLY A 272 53.69 27.02 -6.86
CA GLY A 272 54.18 27.37 -8.19
C GLY A 272 54.33 26.19 -9.15
N GLU A 273 53.91 25.02 -8.78
CA GLU A 273 54.11 23.79 -9.56
C GLU A 273 53.18 23.66 -10.77
N ILE A 274 51.93 24.25 -10.68
CA ILE A 274 50.92 24.10 -11.73
C ILE A 274 50.14 25.41 -12.01
N SER A 275 49.55 25.54 -13.21
CA SER A 275 48.53 26.51 -13.54
C SER A 275 47.13 25.87 -13.45
N LEU A 276 46.13 26.56 -12.88
CA LEU A 276 44.75 26.10 -12.77
C LEU A 276 43.97 26.30 -14.09
N SER A 277 44.39 27.23 -14.95
CA SER A 277 43.64 27.67 -16.14
C SER A 277 43.36 26.58 -17.20
N ASN A 278 44.04 25.45 -17.18
CA ASN A 278 43.85 24.35 -18.15
C ASN A 278 43.78 22.97 -17.45
N ARG A 279 43.21 22.90 -16.27
CA ARG A 279 43.08 21.65 -15.50
C ARG A 279 41.60 21.20 -15.45
N PRO A 280 41.17 20.25 -16.31
CA PRO A 280 39.80 19.71 -16.21
C PRO A 280 39.47 19.13 -14.83
N LEU A 281 40.48 18.65 -14.10
CA LEU A 281 40.32 18.08 -12.77
C LEU A 281 39.80 19.11 -11.74
N PHE A 282 40.15 20.40 -11.88
CA PHE A 282 39.63 21.47 -11.04
C PHE A 282 38.10 21.63 -11.25
N LEU A 283 37.63 21.57 -12.50
CA LEU A 283 36.18 21.60 -12.79
C LEU A 283 35.46 20.39 -12.25
N VAL A 284 36.14 19.21 -12.25
CA VAL A 284 35.59 17.98 -11.68
C VAL A 284 35.43 18.11 -10.15
N GLY A 285 36.46 18.65 -9.46
CA GLY A 285 36.39 18.90 -8.02
C GLY A 285 35.24 19.85 -7.67
N PHE A 286 35.13 20.97 -8.41
CA PHE A 286 34.05 21.93 -8.24
C PHE A 286 32.66 21.32 -8.50
N LEU A 287 32.53 20.45 -9.52
CA LEU A 287 31.31 19.71 -9.79
C LEU A 287 30.91 18.80 -8.63
N PHE A 288 31.84 18.09 -8.00
CA PHE A 288 31.59 17.28 -6.82
C PHE A 288 31.09 18.10 -5.63
N ILE A 289 31.63 19.32 -5.45
CA ILE A 289 31.14 20.25 -4.41
C ILE A 289 29.69 20.65 -4.66
N ILE A 290 29.35 21.03 -5.89
CA ILE A 290 27.97 21.41 -6.26
C ILE A 290 27.02 20.24 -6.06
N ILE A 291 27.38 19.04 -6.52
CA ILE A 291 26.56 17.82 -6.34
C ILE A 291 26.37 17.54 -4.85
N GLY A 292 27.42 17.70 -4.04
CA GLY A 292 27.35 17.52 -2.61
C GLY A 292 26.35 18.42 -1.91
N VAL A 293 26.38 19.72 -2.25
CA VAL A 293 25.41 20.72 -1.73
C VAL A 293 24.00 20.37 -2.18
N GLN A 294 23.83 19.98 -3.47
CA GLN A 294 22.51 19.59 -4.00
C GLN A 294 21.95 18.37 -3.28
N PHE A 295 22.73 17.33 -3.04
CA PHE A 295 22.27 16.15 -2.30
C PHE A 295 21.85 16.48 -0.87
N ILE A 296 22.61 17.31 -0.15
CA ILE A 296 22.22 17.74 1.20
C ILE A 296 20.91 18.52 1.15
N SER A 297 20.77 19.45 0.21
CA SER A 297 19.54 20.24 0.04
C SER A 297 18.33 19.36 -0.28
N LEU A 298 18.48 18.36 -1.18
CA LEU A 298 17.44 17.37 -1.48
C LEU A 298 17.07 16.54 -0.25
N GLY A 299 18.06 16.16 0.56
CA GLY A 299 17.84 15.45 1.82
C GLY A 299 17.01 16.24 2.82
N LEU A 300 17.34 17.52 2.99
CA LEU A 300 16.59 18.43 3.88
C LEU A 300 15.17 18.67 3.38
N LEU A 301 14.98 18.92 2.08
CA LEU A 301 13.65 19.08 1.48
C LEU A 301 12.82 17.83 1.62
N GLY A 302 13.40 16.66 1.37
CA GLY A 302 12.71 15.38 1.55
C GLY A 302 12.27 15.16 3.00
N GLU A 303 13.10 15.51 3.97
CA GLU A 303 12.76 15.45 5.40
C GLU A 303 11.59 16.37 5.76
N MET A 304 11.58 17.60 5.23
CA MET A 304 10.51 18.58 5.44
C MET A 304 9.19 18.11 4.84
N ILE A 305 9.21 17.58 3.61
CA ILE A 305 8.03 17.02 2.92
C ILE A 305 7.49 15.82 3.69
N SER A 306 8.35 14.89 4.07
CA SER A 306 7.97 13.69 4.83
C SER A 306 7.29 14.02 6.18
N ARG A 307 7.68 15.12 6.82
CA ARG A 307 7.02 15.59 8.05
C ARG A 307 5.64 16.20 7.80
N ASN A 308 5.46 16.88 6.67
CA ASN A 308 4.22 17.61 6.38
C ASN A 308 3.08 16.69 5.86
N GLU A 309 3.40 15.62 5.13
CA GLU A 309 2.40 14.69 4.58
C GLU A 309 1.68 13.83 5.64
N ARG A 310 2.09 13.88 6.89
CA ARG A 310 1.50 13.06 7.97
C ARG A 310 0.08 13.43 8.37
N ASN A 311 -0.50 14.52 7.89
CA ASN A 311 -1.70 15.10 8.50
C ASN A 311 -3.00 15.13 7.68
N GLU A 312 -3.06 14.76 6.39
CA GLU A 312 -4.29 14.95 5.61
C GLU A 312 -4.74 13.73 4.80
N ALA A 313 -6.05 13.42 4.94
CA ALA A 313 -6.72 12.46 4.07
C ALA A 313 -6.95 13.09 2.68
N THR A 314 -6.34 12.51 1.64
CA THR A 314 -6.29 13.05 0.27
C THR A 314 -7.49 12.62 -0.61
N TYR A 315 -8.67 12.31 -0.05
CA TYR A 315 -9.84 11.89 -0.83
C TYR A 315 -11.09 12.69 -0.49
N SER A 316 -11.98 12.87 -1.48
CA SER A 316 -13.30 13.47 -1.31
C SER A 316 -14.39 12.41 -1.53
N ILE A 317 -15.21 12.20 -0.52
CA ILE A 317 -16.35 11.28 -0.56
C ILE A 317 -17.52 11.98 -1.22
N ARG A 318 -18.15 11.35 -2.19
CA ARG A 318 -19.37 11.84 -2.84
C ARG A 318 -20.62 11.38 -2.10
N GLU A 319 -20.65 10.12 -1.67
CA GLU A 319 -21.82 9.49 -1.10
C GLU A 319 -21.46 8.34 -0.15
N ARG A 320 -22.23 8.14 0.91
CA ARG A 320 -22.13 7.02 1.85
C ARG A 320 -23.49 6.40 2.05
N LEU A 321 -23.58 5.08 1.89
CA LEU A 321 -24.74 4.29 2.28
C LEU A 321 -24.35 3.52 3.56
N LYS A 322 -25.06 3.83 4.64
CA LYS A 322 -24.81 3.26 5.98
C LYS A 322 -25.99 2.42 6.42
#